data_a6689b83cfbca0bb222d5496dc99bad6
#
_entry.id   a6689b83cfbca0bb222d5496dc99bad6
#
_cell.length_a   1.000
_cell.length_b   1.000
_cell.length_c   1.000
_cell.angle_alpha   90.00
_cell.angle_beta   90.00
_cell.angle_gamma   90.00
#
_symmetry.space_group_name_H-M   'P 1'
#
loop_
_entity.id
_entity.type
_entity.pdbx_description
1 polymer ?
#
loop_
_entity_poly.entity_id
_entity_poly.type
_entity_poly.pdbx_seq_one_letter_code
_entity_poly.pdbx_strand_id
1 'polypeptide(L)'
;MDYPGVAFKQGDRGETIKLIQKKLNELGFNAGTEDGVFGFNTKQATIEFQRSRGLTKDGIIGRITWNALFSEVVAPIKPSVSYKLSTLEKAIAITGRFEGNGYGNITGDFDGQGLSLGILQWNIGQGTLQPLLREMNLNHNMATRSILLDYYNTFNTMLSKTPTEQLTWAKSINNSQKVIREPWRTRLIALANSPEFRAIQLNYAKTIGDLALSICNKYNLKSERAFALAFDIGVQNGGVKAKTDLRIAYRASSDVSEKDRMALIANAVANDSNTRWIEDVRSRKLAIVNGFGTVHGSFINIDKEYGLTDNPF
;
A
#
# COMPACT_ATOMS: atom_id res chain seq x y z
N MET A 1 -22.65 -19.59 6.08
CA MET A 1 -22.82 -20.86 5.33
C MET A 1 -21.62 -21.74 5.58
N ASP A 2 -21.84 -23.01 5.95
CA ASP A 2 -20.77 -23.93 6.30
C ASP A 2 -19.94 -24.35 5.08
N TYR A 3 -18.65 -24.57 5.31
CA TYR A 3 -17.75 -25.05 4.25
C TYR A 3 -18.07 -26.47 3.83
N PRO A 4 -18.29 -26.74 2.53
CA PRO A 4 -18.77 -28.08 2.05
C PRO A 4 -17.74 -29.22 2.19
N GLY A 5 -16.54 -28.95 2.70
CA GLY A 5 -15.48 -29.95 2.88
C GLY A 5 -14.57 -30.19 1.68
N VAL A 6 -14.86 -29.55 0.53
CA VAL A 6 -14.09 -29.65 -0.71
C VAL A 6 -13.66 -28.28 -1.20
N ALA A 7 -12.48 -28.19 -1.79
CA ALA A 7 -11.98 -26.94 -2.39
C ALA A 7 -12.49 -26.78 -3.82
N PHE A 8 -12.83 -25.54 -4.22
CA PHE A 8 -13.30 -25.19 -5.55
C PHE A 8 -12.21 -24.44 -6.33
N LYS A 9 -12.02 -24.81 -7.58
CA LYS A 9 -10.97 -24.29 -8.45
C LYS A 9 -11.39 -24.24 -9.91
N GLN A 10 -10.58 -23.65 -10.75
CA GLN A 10 -10.83 -23.57 -12.20
C GLN A 10 -11.07 -24.98 -12.79
N GLY A 11 -12.14 -25.10 -13.55
CA GLY A 11 -12.64 -26.34 -14.16
C GLY A 11 -13.83 -26.96 -13.44
N ASP A 12 -14.06 -26.61 -12.17
CA ASP A 12 -15.21 -27.12 -11.41
C ASP A 12 -16.53 -26.51 -11.90
N ARG A 13 -17.62 -27.25 -11.70
CA ARG A 13 -18.97 -26.87 -12.15
C ARG A 13 -20.04 -27.22 -11.12
N GLY A 14 -21.14 -26.51 -11.13
CA GLY A 14 -22.32 -26.81 -10.32
C GLY A 14 -22.91 -25.60 -9.61
N GLU A 15 -24.00 -25.83 -8.86
CA GLU A 15 -24.74 -24.77 -8.15
C GLU A 15 -23.90 -24.07 -7.09
N THR A 16 -22.99 -24.78 -6.46
CA THR A 16 -22.06 -24.17 -5.50
C THR A 16 -21.14 -23.14 -6.19
N ILE A 17 -20.77 -23.38 -7.45
CA ILE A 17 -19.99 -22.40 -8.22
C ILE A 17 -20.82 -21.17 -8.57
N LYS A 18 -22.10 -21.31 -8.92
CA LYS A 18 -23.00 -20.16 -9.10
C LYS A 18 -23.08 -19.30 -7.83
N LEU A 19 -23.20 -19.97 -6.68
CA LEU A 19 -23.24 -19.28 -5.40
C LEU A 19 -21.94 -18.51 -5.11
N ILE A 20 -20.79 -19.11 -5.43
CA ILE A 20 -19.47 -18.47 -5.32
C ILE A 20 -19.41 -17.26 -6.25
N GLN A 21 -19.79 -17.41 -7.53
CA GLN A 21 -19.80 -16.33 -8.52
C GLN A 21 -20.69 -15.18 -8.07
N LYS A 22 -21.93 -15.50 -7.65
CA LYS A 22 -22.87 -14.52 -7.10
C LYS A 22 -22.26 -13.77 -5.94
N LYS A 23 -21.66 -14.47 -4.97
CA LYS A 23 -21.08 -13.83 -3.79
C LYS A 23 -19.86 -12.97 -4.12
N LEU A 24 -19.02 -13.40 -5.06
CA LEU A 24 -17.90 -12.59 -5.57
C LEU A 24 -18.40 -11.32 -6.27
N ASN A 25 -19.46 -11.45 -7.12
CA ASN A 25 -20.07 -10.31 -7.81
C ASN A 25 -20.72 -9.33 -6.82
N GLU A 26 -21.48 -9.81 -5.82
CA GLU A 26 -22.04 -8.99 -4.74
C GLU A 26 -20.97 -8.22 -3.97
N LEU A 27 -19.80 -8.84 -3.75
CA LEU A 27 -18.67 -8.21 -3.12
C LEU A 27 -17.85 -7.31 -4.07
N GLY A 28 -18.29 -7.22 -5.34
CA GLY A 28 -17.72 -6.35 -6.36
C GLY A 28 -16.47 -6.91 -7.06
N PHE A 29 -16.21 -8.21 -6.92
CA PHE A 29 -15.19 -8.92 -7.70
C PHE A 29 -15.85 -9.51 -8.95
N ASN A 30 -15.43 -9.11 -10.14
CA ASN A 30 -16.05 -9.52 -11.39
C ASN A 30 -15.78 -11.01 -11.72
N ALA A 31 -16.63 -11.90 -11.22
CA ALA A 31 -16.56 -13.33 -11.50
C ALA A 31 -17.16 -13.71 -12.87
N GLY A 32 -17.70 -12.75 -13.63
CA GLY A 32 -18.42 -12.99 -14.85
C GLY A 32 -19.90 -13.38 -14.60
N THR A 33 -20.49 -14.04 -15.60
CA THR A 33 -21.87 -14.57 -15.50
C THR A 33 -21.93 -15.67 -14.45
N GLU A 34 -23.03 -15.72 -13.71
CA GLU A 34 -23.30 -16.72 -12.67
C GLU A 34 -23.80 -18.04 -13.32
N ASP A 35 -22.95 -18.62 -14.15
CA ASP A 35 -23.27 -19.78 -14.99
C ASP A 35 -22.95 -21.14 -14.33
N GLY A 36 -22.33 -21.11 -13.16
CA GLY A 36 -21.91 -22.30 -12.44
C GLY A 36 -20.67 -22.97 -13.01
N VAL A 37 -19.88 -22.26 -13.82
CA VAL A 37 -18.61 -22.72 -14.34
C VAL A 37 -17.47 -21.93 -13.71
N PHE A 38 -16.60 -22.58 -12.94
CA PHE A 38 -15.42 -21.93 -12.41
C PHE A 38 -14.40 -21.68 -13.52
N GLY A 39 -14.66 -20.66 -14.31
CA GLY A 39 -13.85 -20.25 -15.46
C GLY A 39 -12.68 -19.35 -15.08
N PHE A 40 -12.08 -18.77 -16.11
CA PHE A 40 -10.97 -17.81 -15.93
C PHE A 40 -11.39 -16.58 -15.11
N ASN A 41 -12.53 -15.98 -15.42
CA ASN A 41 -13.04 -14.80 -14.69
C ASN A 41 -13.32 -15.12 -13.22
N THR A 42 -13.93 -16.25 -12.91
CA THR A 42 -14.17 -16.69 -11.53
C THR A 42 -12.87 -16.90 -10.78
N LYS A 43 -11.83 -17.47 -11.43
CA LYS A 43 -10.50 -17.60 -10.83
C LYS A 43 -9.86 -16.24 -10.55
N GLN A 44 -9.90 -15.30 -11.49
CA GLN A 44 -9.34 -13.97 -11.30
C GLN A 44 -10.06 -13.22 -10.16
N ALA A 45 -11.39 -13.26 -10.15
CA ALA A 45 -12.21 -12.71 -9.07
C ALA A 45 -11.85 -13.33 -7.71
N THR A 46 -11.61 -14.65 -7.66
CA THR A 46 -11.15 -15.33 -6.43
C THR A 46 -9.78 -14.84 -6.00
N ILE A 47 -8.82 -14.68 -6.91
CA ILE A 47 -7.48 -14.15 -6.60
C ILE A 47 -7.57 -12.71 -6.09
N GLU A 48 -8.41 -11.87 -6.70
CA GLU A 48 -8.63 -10.50 -6.25
C GLU A 48 -9.30 -10.46 -4.87
N PHE A 49 -10.29 -11.31 -4.64
CA PHE A 49 -10.91 -11.47 -3.32
C PHE A 49 -9.89 -11.92 -2.27
N GLN A 50 -9.11 -12.97 -2.55
CA GLN A 50 -8.05 -13.45 -1.67
C GLN A 50 -7.04 -12.35 -1.36
N ARG A 51 -6.65 -11.57 -2.37
CA ARG A 51 -5.77 -10.40 -2.21
C ARG A 51 -6.38 -9.37 -1.26
N SER A 52 -7.66 -9.06 -1.44
CA SER A 52 -8.38 -8.09 -0.61
C SER A 52 -8.51 -8.50 0.85
N ARG A 53 -8.43 -9.84 1.11
CA ARG A 53 -8.55 -10.43 2.44
C ARG A 53 -7.20 -10.84 3.05
N GLY A 54 -6.09 -10.57 2.38
CA GLY A 54 -4.77 -10.98 2.85
C GLY A 54 -4.56 -12.51 2.85
N LEU A 55 -5.33 -13.23 2.03
CA LEU A 55 -5.25 -14.69 1.89
C LEU A 55 -4.22 -15.09 0.82
N THR A 56 -3.85 -16.38 0.80
CA THR A 56 -3.04 -16.96 -0.29
C THR A 56 -3.75 -16.78 -1.61
N LYS A 57 -3.08 -16.16 -2.60
CA LYS A 57 -3.63 -15.77 -3.91
C LYS A 57 -3.48 -16.91 -4.93
N ASP A 58 -4.01 -18.07 -4.63
CA ASP A 58 -3.90 -19.28 -5.46
C ASP A 58 -5.09 -19.46 -6.42
N GLY A 59 -6.17 -18.67 -6.24
CA GLY A 59 -7.39 -18.78 -7.00
C GLY A 59 -8.19 -20.04 -6.67
N ILE A 60 -7.96 -20.62 -5.47
CA ILE A 60 -8.65 -21.81 -4.98
C ILE A 60 -9.51 -21.41 -3.78
N ILE A 61 -10.78 -21.77 -3.78
CA ILE A 61 -11.68 -21.55 -2.65
C ILE A 61 -11.65 -22.76 -1.73
N GLY A 62 -10.61 -22.84 -0.89
CA GLY A 62 -10.53 -23.76 0.22
C GLY A 62 -11.27 -23.24 1.46
N ARG A 63 -11.19 -23.96 2.60
CA ARG A 63 -11.90 -23.63 3.84
C ARG A 63 -11.70 -22.17 4.28
N ILE A 64 -10.48 -21.67 4.23
CA ILE A 64 -10.15 -20.31 4.70
C ILE A 64 -10.81 -19.28 3.77
N THR A 65 -10.67 -19.45 2.45
CA THR A 65 -11.27 -18.57 1.45
C THR A 65 -12.79 -18.64 1.49
N TRP A 66 -13.37 -19.83 1.67
CA TRP A 66 -14.80 -20.03 1.83
C TRP A 66 -15.34 -19.28 3.05
N ASN A 67 -14.74 -19.50 4.21
CA ASN A 67 -15.15 -18.81 5.43
C ASN A 67 -15.07 -17.30 5.28
N ALA A 68 -14.02 -16.78 4.66
CA ALA A 68 -13.90 -15.36 4.38
C ALA A 68 -14.96 -14.84 3.39
N LEU A 69 -15.37 -15.67 2.42
CA LEU A 69 -16.36 -15.32 1.39
C LEU A 69 -17.81 -15.32 1.95
N PHE A 70 -18.13 -16.27 2.82
CA PHE A 70 -19.49 -16.52 3.32
C PHE A 70 -19.71 -16.18 4.80
N SER A 71 -18.66 -15.71 5.54
CA SER A 71 -18.90 -15.18 6.87
C SER A 71 -19.69 -13.87 6.76
N GLU A 72 -20.69 -13.70 7.60
CA GLU A 72 -21.46 -12.45 7.72
C GLU A 72 -20.68 -11.30 8.36
N VAL A 73 -19.40 -11.48 8.60
CA VAL A 73 -18.55 -10.39 9.05
C VAL A 73 -18.45 -9.39 7.91
N VAL A 74 -19.07 -8.24 8.15
CA VAL A 74 -19.01 -7.00 7.37
C VAL A 74 -17.78 -7.02 6.47
N ALA A 75 -18.03 -7.01 5.15
CA ALA A 75 -17.01 -6.91 4.14
C ALA A 75 -15.93 -5.94 4.61
N PRO A 76 -14.61 -6.28 4.55
CA PRO A 76 -13.67 -5.23 4.36
C PRO A 76 -14.08 -4.64 3.02
N ILE A 77 -14.58 -3.48 3.15
CA ILE A 77 -14.84 -2.55 2.10
C ILE A 77 -13.67 -2.71 1.11
N LYS A 78 -13.95 -3.23 -0.14
CA LYS A 78 -13.29 -2.60 -1.28
C LYS A 78 -13.26 -1.15 -0.87
N PRO A 79 -12.15 -0.43 -0.82
CA PRO A 79 -12.28 0.99 -0.70
C PRO A 79 -13.10 1.44 -1.91
N SER A 80 -14.42 1.33 -1.80
CA SER A 80 -15.28 2.32 -2.38
C SER A 80 -14.73 3.54 -1.71
N VAL A 81 -13.94 4.29 -2.44
CA VAL A 81 -13.41 5.53 -1.97
C VAL A 81 -14.58 6.21 -1.36
N SER A 82 -14.58 6.13 -0.05
CA SER A 82 -15.53 6.89 0.70
C SER A 82 -15.19 8.31 0.29
N TYR A 83 -16.12 9.02 -0.38
CA TYR A 83 -16.05 10.46 -0.60
C TYR A 83 -15.78 11.25 0.69
N LYS A 84 -15.53 10.57 1.80
CA LYS A 84 -15.24 11.05 3.16
C LYS A 84 -13.79 10.88 3.59
N LEU A 85 -12.89 10.29 2.76
CA LEU A 85 -11.47 10.27 3.10
C LEU A 85 -10.94 11.71 3.01
N SER A 86 -10.17 12.10 4.01
CA SER A 86 -9.43 13.35 3.95
C SER A 86 -8.43 13.33 2.78
N THR A 87 -8.04 14.48 2.29
CA THR A 87 -7.03 14.59 1.22
C THR A 87 -5.74 13.83 1.56
N LEU A 88 -5.31 13.88 2.83
CA LEU A 88 -4.13 13.14 3.29
C LEU A 88 -4.35 11.62 3.21
N GLU A 89 -5.51 11.12 3.63
CA GLU A 89 -5.83 9.68 3.57
C GLU A 89 -5.88 9.17 2.13
N LYS A 90 -6.44 9.95 1.21
CA LYS A 90 -6.41 9.64 -0.22
C LYS A 90 -4.96 9.54 -0.74
N ALA A 91 -4.13 10.52 -0.43
CA ALA A 91 -2.73 10.55 -0.84
C ALA A 91 -1.94 9.35 -0.29
N ILE A 92 -2.14 9.00 0.99
CA ILE A 92 -1.55 7.82 1.63
C ILE A 92 -2.02 6.53 0.93
N ALA A 93 -3.31 6.41 0.65
CA ALA A 93 -3.87 5.22 0.02
C ALA A 93 -3.34 5.02 -1.42
N ILE A 94 -3.23 6.10 -2.20
CA ILE A 94 -2.69 6.09 -3.57
C ILE A 94 -1.21 5.70 -3.55
N THR A 95 -0.40 6.39 -2.74
CA THR A 95 1.04 6.11 -2.63
C THR A 95 1.29 4.69 -2.09
N GLY A 96 0.54 4.28 -1.06
CA GLY A 96 0.61 2.91 -0.52
C GLY A 96 0.25 1.83 -1.54
N ARG A 97 -0.64 2.12 -2.50
CA ARG A 97 -0.96 1.23 -3.62
C ARG A 97 0.24 1.02 -4.55
N PHE A 98 1.03 2.05 -4.76
CA PHE A 98 2.25 1.97 -5.56
C PHE A 98 3.39 1.25 -4.82
N GLU A 99 3.48 1.39 -3.49
CA GLU A 99 4.51 0.73 -2.67
C GLU A 99 4.22 -0.75 -2.38
N GLY A 100 3.02 -1.23 -2.72
CA GLY A 100 2.78 -2.66 -2.61
C GLY A 100 1.45 -3.10 -2.05
N ASN A 101 0.97 -2.93 -0.87
CA ASN A 101 -0.36 -3.36 -0.44
C ASN A 101 -0.66 -3.05 1.04
N GLY A 102 -1.01 -1.81 1.31
CA GLY A 102 -1.64 -1.44 2.58
C GLY A 102 -0.73 -1.49 3.80
N TYR A 103 -1.34 -1.37 4.98
CA TYR A 103 -0.64 -1.22 6.25
C TYR A 103 0.26 -2.39 6.63
N GLY A 104 -0.07 -3.60 6.20
CA GLY A 104 0.71 -4.82 6.47
C GLY A 104 1.79 -5.13 5.43
N ASN A 105 2.09 -4.20 4.52
CA ASN A 105 3.14 -4.43 3.53
C ASN A 105 4.49 -4.67 4.21
N ILE A 106 5.17 -5.76 3.84
CA ILE A 106 6.43 -6.18 4.44
C ILE A 106 7.42 -6.63 3.38
N THR A 107 8.61 -6.05 3.40
CA THR A 107 9.71 -6.37 2.49
C THR A 107 10.96 -6.72 3.30
N GLY A 108 11.71 -7.72 2.83
CA GLY A 108 12.97 -8.14 3.42
C GLY A 108 14.18 -7.35 2.89
N ASP A 109 15.37 -7.91 3.04
CA ASP A 109 16.68 -7.28 2.84
C ASP A 109 17.11 -7.16 1.35
N PHE A 110 16.19 -6.88 0.42
CA PHE A 110 16.52 -6.77 -1.02
C PHE A 110 17.43 -5.59 -1.34
N ASP A 111 17.28 -4.51 -0.59
CA ASP A 111 18.01 -3.24 -0.75
C ASP A 111 19.06 -3.00 0.34
N GLY A 112 19.28 -3.99 1.21
CA GLY A 112 20.24 -3.90 2.32
C GLY A 112 19.69 -3.25 3.59
N GLN A 113 18.40 -2.85 3.61
CA GLN A 113 17.73 -2.18 4.73
C GLN A 113 17.19 -3.15 5.81
N GLY A 114 17.32 -4.46 5.58
CA GLY A 114 16.97 -5.53 6.51
C GLY A 114 15.49 -5.86 6.56
N LEU A 115 14.66 -4.90 6.92
CA LEU A 115 13.20 -5.01 7.05
C LEU A 115 12.55 -3.67 6.70
N SER A 116 11.59 -3.69 5.79
CA SER A 116 10.66 -2.58 5.56
C SER A 116 9.23 -3.02 5.91
N LEU A 117 8.46 -2.15 6.55
CA LEU A 117 7.14 -2.46 7.06
C LEU A 117 6.19 -1.26 6.94
N GLY A 118 4.92 -1.57 6.67
CA GLY A 118 3.85 -0.58 6.69
C GLY A 118 3.56 0.06 5.34
N ILE A 119 2.55 0.93 5.33
CA ILE A 119 1.98 1.50 4.11
C ILE A 119 2.96 2.38 3.32
N LEU A 120 3.92 3.00 3.99
CA LEU A 120 4.97 3.81 3.38
C LEU A 120 6.37 3.17 3.47
N GLN A 121 6.43 1.87 3.77
CA GLN A 121 7.67 1.08 3.78
C GLN A 121 8.79 1.68 4.63
N TRP A 122 8.44 2.15 5.85
CA TRP A 122 9.49 2.51 6.83
C TRP A 122 10.43 1.32 7.05
N ASN A 123 11.73 1.60 7.19
CA ASN A 123 12.71 0.51 7.27
C ASN A 123 13.70 0.67 8.43
N ILE A 124 14.31 -0.45 8.80
CA ILE A 124 15.29 -0.51 9.89
C ILE A 124 16.60 0.15 9.50
N GLY A 125 17.08 -0.06 8.28
CA GLY A 125 18.41 0.41 7.87
C GLY A 125 18.54 1.94 7.83
N GLN A 126 17.48 2.64 7.46
CA GLN A 126 17.43 4.12 7.49
C GLN A 126 16.98 4.68 8.84
N GLY A 127 16.63 3.84 9.80
CA GLY A 127 16.15 4.29 11.10
C GLY A 127 14.71 4.80 11.12
N THR A 128 13.97 4.66 10.04
CA THR A 128 12.62 5.23 9.91
C THR A 128 11.53 4.36 10.54
N LEU A 129 11.74 3.05 10.67
CA LEU A 129 10.78 2.12 11.27
C LEU A 129 10.85 2.09 12.81
N GLN A 130 12.03 2.26 13.39
CA GLN A 130 12.23 2.13 14.83
C GLN A 130 11.36 3.06 15.68
N PRO A 131 11.17 4.34 15.33
CA PRO A 131 10.28 5.23 16.09
C PRO A 131 8.86 4.68 16.19
N LEU A 132 8.29 4.17 15.07
CA LEU A 132 6.95 3.60 15.05
C LEU A 132 6.85 2.35 15.94
N LEU A 133 7.85 1.46 15.85
CA LEU A 133 7.90 0.24 16.67
C LEU A 133 8.06 0.54 18.17
N ARG A 134 8.87 1.55 18.52
CA ARG A 134 9.03 1.99 19.91
C ARG A 134 7.75 2.60 20.45
N GLU A 135 7.07 3.46 19.68
CA GLU A 135 5.79 4.03 20.06
C GLU A 135 4.73 2.94 20.28
N MET A 136 4.64 1.97 19.38
CA MET A 136 3.74 0.82 19.54
C MET A 136 4.06 0.03 20.81
N ASN A 137 5.34 -0.26 21.05
CA ASN A 137 5.75 -1.03 22.22
C ASN A 137 5.56 -0.27 23.54
N LEU A 138 5.73 1.04 23.55
CA LEU A 138 5.58 1.88 24.75
C LEU A 138 4.11 2.13 25.09
N ASN A 139 3.33 2.56 24.11
CA ASN A 139 1.97 3.02 24.33
C ASN A 139 0.91 1.92 24.25
N HIS A 140 1.22 0.82 23.55
CA HIS A 140 0.30 -0.30 23.28
C HIS A 140 0.95 -1.65 23.61
N ASN A 141 1.63 -1.74 24.77
CA ASN A 141 2.44 -2.88 25.17
C ASN A 141 1.64 -4.20 25.21
N MET A 142 0.41 -4.17 25.76
CA MET A 142 -0.42 -5.38 25.83
C MET A 142 -0.78 -5.91 24.43
N ALA A 143 -1.17 -5.01 23.50
CA ALA A 143 -1.44 -5.38 22.12
C ALA A 143 -0.17 -5.92 21.44
N THR A 144 0.98 -5.27 21.65
CA THR A 144 2.27 -5.73 21.11
C THR A 144 2.60 -7.14 21.59
N ARG A 145 2.44 -7.43 22.89
CA ARG A 145 2.67 -8.77 23.47
C ARG A 145 1.70 -9.82 22.91
N SER A 146 0.42 -9.51 22.84
CA SER A 146 -0.59 -10.45 22.36
C SER A 146 -0.39 -10.83 20.89
N ILE A 147 0.16 -9.92 20.08
CA ILE A 147 0.45 -10.16 18.67
C ILE A 147 1.76 -10.92 18.49
N LEU A 148 2.83 -10.51 19.19
CA LEU A 148 4.16 -11.07 19.01
C LEU A 148 4.36 -12.37 19.79
N LEU A 149 3.59 -12.65 20.85
CA LEU A 149 3.66 -13.86 21.69
C LEU A 149 5.12 -14.14 22.16
N ASP A 150 5.63 -15.34 21.93
CA ASP A 150 6.98 -15.76 22.33
C ASP A 150 8.10 -14.91 21.70
N TYR A 151 7.81 -14.17 20.62
CA TYR A 151 8.75 -13.30 19.92
C TYR A 151 8.87 -11.91 20.56
N TYR A 152 7.99 -11.56 21.49
CA TYR A 152 7.98 -10.25 22.13
C TYR A 152 9.31 -9.92 22.82
N ASN A 153 9.89 -10.84 23.59
CA ASN A 153 11.13 -10.56 24.31
C ASN A 153 12.29 -10.26 23.36
N THR A 154 12.42 -11.03 22.26
CA THR A 154 13.42 -10.78 21.21
C THR A 154 13.19 -9.41 20.53
N PHE A 155 11.94 -9.09 20.20
CA PHE A 155 11.55 -7.81 19.63
C PHE A 155 11.88 -6.64 20.57
N ASN A 156 11.49 -6.73 21.84
CA ASN A 156 11.74 -5.70 22.84
C ASN A 156 13.25 -5.48 23.07
N THR A 157 14.04 -6.57 23.14
CA THR A 157 15.51 -6.48 23.23
C THR A 157 16.10 -5.82 21.99
N MET A 158 15.62 -6.17 20.79
CA MET A 158 16.06 -5.54 19.54
C MET A 158 15.86 -4.02 19.58
N LEU A 159 14.73 -3.53 20.08
CA LEU A 159 14.43 -2.08 20.12
C LEU A 159 15.40 -1.28 21.00
N SER A 160 16.05 -1.91 21.98
CA SER A 160 17.03 -1.29 22.88
C SER A 160 18.46 -1.30 22.34
N LYS A 161 18.71 -2.02 21.23
CA LYS A 161 20.03 -2.15 20.62
C LYS A 161 20.42 -0.92 19.78
N THR A 162 21.72 -0.86 19.44
CA THR A 162 22.25 0.15 18.52
C THR A 162 21.67 -0.02 17.10
N PRO A 163 21.65 1.02 16.25
CA PRO A 163 21.16 0.92 14.87
C PRO A 163 21.81 -0.21 14.07
N THR A 164 23.13 -0.41 14.26
CA THR A 164 23.88 -1.49 13.58
C THR A 164 23.41 -2.88 14.04
N GLU A 165 23.20 -3.07 15.33
CA GLU A 165 22.71 -4.35 15.88
C GLU A 165 21.24 -4.61 15.46
N GLN A 166 20.42 -3.55 15.39
CA GLN A 166 19.03 -3.64 14.89
C GLN A 166 19.01 -4.06 13.41
N LEU A 167 19.87 -3.49 12.59
CA LEU A 167 20.00 -3.90 11.18
C LEU A 167 20.50 -5.34 11.07
N THR A 168 21.46 -5.75 11.91
CA THR A 168 21.95 -7.13 11.96
C THR A 168 20.82 -8.10 12.34
N TRP A 169 20.01 -7.76 13.35
CA TRP A 169 18.81 -8.53 13.68
C TRP A 169 17.83 -8.61 12.52
N ALA A 170 17.51 -7.45 11.89
CA ALA A 170 16.58 -7.41 10.76
C ALA A 170 17.06 -8.29 9.60
N LYS A 171 18.35 -8.31 9.31
CA LYS A 171 18.95 -9.23 8.32
C LYS A 171 18.86 -10.69 8.74
N SER A 172 19.05 -10.97 10.04
CA SER A 172 19.02 -12.34 10.57
C SER A 172 17.66 -13.03 10.50
N ILE A 173 16.56 -12.28 10.42
CA ILE A 173 15.21 -12.84 10.26
C ILE A 173 14.81 -13.05 8.79
N ASN A 174 15.70 -12.75 7.85
CA ASN A 174 15.51 -13.05 6.43
C ASN A 174 16.04 -14.47 6.09
N ASN A 175 15.49 -15.06 5.02
CA ASN A 175 16.02 -16.27 4.40
C ASN A 175 17.07 -15.90 3.32
N SER A 176 17.61 -16.91 2.64
CA SER A 176 18.60 -16.73 1.56
C SER A 176 18.06 -15.94 0.36
N GLN A 177 16.75 -15.92 0.15
CA GLN A 177 16.06 -15.15 -0.88
C GLN A 177 15.71 -13.72 -0.44
N LYS A 178 16.23 -13.27 0.71
CA LYS A 178 15.96 -11.94 1.27
C LYS A 178 14.48 -11.70 1.64
N VAL A 179 13.76 -12.75 1.98
CA VAL A 179 12.36 -12.70 2.45
C VAL A 179 12.32 -12.94 3.95
N ILE A 180 11.51 -12.18 4.66
CA ILE A 180 11.29 -12.37 6.10
C ILE A 180 10.72 -13.77 6.34
N ARG A 181 11.38 -14.53 7.21
CA ARG A 181 10.98 -15.91 7.57
C ARG A 181 9.78 -15.93 8.49
N GLU A 182 9.00 -17.00 8.41
CA GLU A 182 8.02 -17.30 9.41
C GLU A 182 8.70 -17.71 10.76
N PRO A 183 8.08 -17.44 11.89
CA PRO A 183 6.81 -16.74 12.06
C PRO A 183 6.92 -15.21 12.14
N TRP A 184 8.11 -14.62 12.04
CA TRP A 184 8.31 -13.16 12.07
C TRP A 184 7.45 -12.43 11.03
N ARG A 185 7.36 -12.99 9.81
CA ARG A 185 6.56 -12.40 8.75
C ARG A 185 5.09 -12.25 9.15
N THR A 186 4.47 -13.34 9.60
CA THR A 186 3.07 -13.33 10.04
C THR A 186 2.84 -12.38 11.21
N ARG A 187 3.75 -12.38 12.21
CA ARG A 187 3.63 -11.52 13.39
C ARG A 187 3.78 -10.03 13.07
N LEU A 188 4.76 -9.68 12.25
CA LEU A 188 4.96 -8.29 11.84
C LEU A 188 3.83 -7.76 10.95
N ILE A 189 3.28 -8.60 10.07
CA ILE A 189 2.08 -8.24 9.28
C ILE A 189 0.88 -8.02 10.20
N ALA A 190 0.67 -8.88 11.20
CA ALA A 190 -0.40 -8.72 12.18
C ALA A 190 -0.21 -7.44 13.01
N LEU A 191 1.01 -7.15 13.45
CA LEU A 191 1.35 -5.92 14.15
C LEU A 191 1.04 -4.69 13.29
N ALA A 192 1.49 -4.68 12.05
CA ALA A 192 1.30 -3.56 11.13
C ALA A 192 -0.17 -3.32 10.77
N ASN A 193 -0.99 -4.36 10.82
CA ASN A 193 -2.44 -4.28 10.55
C ASN A 193 -3.27 -4.02 11.82
N SER A 194 -2.69 -4.00 13.02
CA SER A 194 -3.44 -3.69 14.24
C SER A 194 -3.98 -2.26 14.20
N PRO A 195 -5.13 -1.98 14.81
CA PRO A 195 -5.70 -0.63 14.84
C PRO A 195 -4.73 0.40 15.40
N GLU A 196 -4.00 0.04 16.45
CA GLU A 196 -3.05 0.90 17.14
C GLU A 196 -1.86 1.26 16.24
N PHE A 197 -1.27 0.26 15.56
CA PHE A 197 -0.13 0.53 14.69
C PHE A 197 -0.53 1.28 13.40
N ARG A 198 -1.75 1.05 12.89
CA ARG A 198 -2.30 1.86 11.80
C ARG A 198 -2.42 3.33 12.18
N ALA A 199 -2.90 3.62 13.37
CA ALA A 199 -2.99 4.99 13.87
C ALA A 199 -1.59 5.64 13.98
N ILE A 200 -0.58 4.89 14.45
CA ILE A 200 0.81 5.34 14.50
C ILE A 200 1.32 5.60 13.07
N GLN A 201 1.12 4.68 12.13
CA GLN A 201 1.52 4.86 10.73
C GLN A 201 0.91 6.13 10.12
N LEU A 202 -0.39 6.38 10.34
CA LEU A 202 -1.06 7.59 9.87
C LEU A 202 -0.48 8.86 10.51
N ASN A 203 -0.14 8.81 11.80
CA ASN A 203 0.46 9.96 12.47
C ASN A 203 1.85 10.30 11.90
N TYR A 204 2.68 9.29 11.65
CA TYR A 204 4.00 9.50 11.03
C TYR A 204 3.91 9.96 9.57
N ALA A 205 2.87 9.57 8.84
CA ALA A 205 2.62 10.06 7.49
C ALA A 205 2.30 11.57 7.42
N LYS A 206 1.84 12.20 8.51
CA LYS A 206 1.56 13.65 8.56
C LYS A 206 2.80 14.50 8.27
N THR A 207 3.97 14.07 8.70
CA THR A 207 5.21 14.80 8.41
C THR A 207 5.51 14.89 6.90
N ILE A 208 5.11 13.86 6.15
CA ILE A 208 5.18 13.87 4.68
C ILE A 208 4.07 14.75 4.11
N GLY A 209 2.91 14.79 4.76
CA GLY A 209 1.83 15.73 4.44
C GLY A 209 2.28 17.19 4.54
N ASP A 210 3.04 17.55 5.57
CA ASP A 210 3.61 18.89 5.74
C ASP A 210 4.62 19.23 4.62
N LEU A 211 5.44 18.25 4.23
CA LEU A 211 6.32 18.37 3.07
C LEU A 211 5.52 18.55 1.79
N ALA A 212 4.45 17.79 1.60
CA ALA A 212 3.57 17.91 0.44
C ALA A 212 2.91 19.30 0.36
N LEU A 213 2.42 19.83 1.49
CA LEU A 213 1.90 21.21 1.57
C LEU A 213 2.96 22.25 1.19
N SER A 214 4.19 22.07 1.66
CA SER A 214 5.32 22.95 1.30
C SER A 214 5.58 22.94 -0.22
N ILE A 215 5.56 21.77 -0.85
CA ILE A 215 5.68 21.62 -2.31
C ILE A 215 4.49 22.31 -3.01
N CYS A 216 3.27 22.08 -2.56
CA CYS A 216 2.08 22.70 -3.12
C CYS A 216 2.15 24.23 -3.05
N ASN A 217 2.48 24.79 -1.91
CA ASN A 217 2.65 26.22 -1.73
C ASN A 217 3.72 26.79 -2.66
N LYS A 218 4.87 26.12 -2.74
CA LYS A 218 6.01 26.59 -3.56
C LYS A 218 5.66 26.67 -5.04
N TYR A 219 4.87 25.74 -5.55
CA TYR A 219 4.51 25.68 -6.97
C TYR A 219 3.10 26.16 -7.28
N ASN A 220 2.43 26.83 -6.32
CA ASN A 220 1.07 27.33 -6.45
C ASN A 220 0.09 26.24 -6.91
N LEU A 221 0.11 25.11 -6.24
CA LEU A 221 -0.77 23.96 -6.45
C LEU A 221 -1.84 23.96 -5.36
N LYS A 222 -3.11 23.70 -5.71
CA LYS A 222 -4.25 23.88 -4.81
C LYS A 222 -5.21 22.69 -4.76
N SER A 223 -5.13 21.78 -5.74
CA SER A 223 -6.08 20.67 -5.84
C SER A 223 -5.69 19.46 -4.99
N GLU A 224 -6.67 18.65 -4.57
CA GLU A 224 -6.41 17.35 -3.93
C GLU A 224 -5.43 16.48 -4.74
N ARG A 225 -5.56 16.51 -6.08
CA ARG A 225 -4.66 15.81 -7.00
C ARG A 225 -3.23 16.30 -6.88
N ALA A 226 -3.05 17.59 -6.79
CA ALA A 226 -1.72 18.20 -6.62
C ALA A 226 -1.10 17.84 -5.26
N PHE A 227 -1.90 17.80 -4.20
CA PHE A 227 -1.45 17.33 -2.90
C PHE A 227 -1.02 15.86 -2.94
N ALA A 228 -1.81 14.98 -3.59
CA ALA A 228 -1.46 13.57 -3.74
C ALA A 228 -0.16 13.39 -4.54
N LEU A 229 0.05 14.17 -5.60
CA LEU A 229 1.31 14.19 -6.35
C LEU A 229 2.49 14.63 -5.47
N ALA A 230 2.33 15.72 -4.74
CA ALA A 230 3.36 16.25 -3.84
C ALA A 230 3.70 15.27 -2.70
N PHE A 231 2.69 14.58 -2.17
CA PHE A 231 2.86 13.53 -1.17
C PHE A 231 3.67 12.34 -1.72
N ASP A 232 3.32 11.85 -2.91
CA ASP A 232 4.07 10.77 -3.58
C ASP A 232 5.52 11.17 -3.89
N ILE A 233 5.76 12.44 -4.26
CA ILE A 233 7.12 12.99 -4.40
C ILE A 233 7.85 12.99 -3.05
N GLY A 234 7.17 13.35 -1.97
CA GLY A 234 7.72 13.31 -0.62
C GLY A 234 8.16 11.91 -0.22
N VAL A 235 7.32 10.91 -0.44
CA VAL A 235 7.59 9.50 -0.11
C VAL A 235 8.71 8.93 -0.98
N GLN A 236 8.56 8.98 -2.29
CA GLN A 236 9.47 8.28 -3.21
C GLN A 236 10.80 9.01 -3.43
N ASN A 237 10.80 10.35 -3.41
CA ASN A 237 11.95 11.16 -3.82
C ASN A 237 12.54 12.00 -2.67
N GLY A 238 11.91 12.00 -1.50
CA GLY A 238 12.29 12.88 -0.38
C GLY A 238 12.06 14.37 -0.64
N GLY A 239 11.20 14.69 -1.63
CA GLY A 239 10.91 16.05 -2.06
C GLY A 239 11.50 16.42 -3.42
N VAL A 240 11.42 17.70 -3.76
CA VAL A 240 11.96 18.25 -5.02
C VAL A 240 13.37 18.77 -4.78
N LYS A 241 14.35 18.23 -5.49
CA LYS A 241 15.77 18.62 -5.35
C LYS A 241 16.02 20.03 -5.90
N ALA A 242 17.00 20.75 -5.36
CA ALA A 242 17.30 22.12 -5.77
C ALA A 242 17.54 22.29 -7.29
N LYS A 243 18.27 21.37 -7.92
CA LYS A 243 18.50 21.41 -9.36
C LYS A 243 17.25 21.15 -10.19
N THR A 244 16.31 20.32 -9.69
CA THR A 244 15.01 20.07 -10.29
C THR A 244 14.15 21.31 -10.18
N ASP A 245 14.19 21.96 -9.04
CA ASP A 245 13.46 23.18 -8.72
C ASP A 245 13.79 24.33 -9.68
N LEU A 246 15.08 24.58 -9.93
CA LEU A 246 15.54 25.57 -10.90
C LEU A 246 15.00 25.30 -12.31
N ARG A 247 14.95 24.03 -12.73
CA ARG A 247 14.43 23.64 -14.04
C ARG A 247 12.91 23.83 -14.15
N ILE A 248 12.18 23.58 -13.07
CA ILE A 248 10.73 23.80 -13.01
C ILE A 248 10.44 25.31 -13.08
N ALA A 249 11.13 26.11 -12.28
CA ALA A 249 10.98 27.56 -12.27
C ALA A 249 11.24 28.19 -13.63
N TYR A 250 12.25 27.72 -14.34
CA TYR A 250 12.57 28.20 -15.69
C TYR A 250 11.50 27.90 -16.74
N ARG A 251 10.77 26.78 -16.60
CA ARG A 251 9.76 26.32 -17.57
C ARG A 251 8.33 26.71 -17.20
N ALA A 252 8.06 27.06 -15.96
CA ALA A 252 6.74 27.46 -15.51
C ALA A 252 6.52 28.95 -15.77
N SER A 253 5.97 29.30 -16.93
CA SER A 253 5.40 30.65 -17.14
C SER A 253 4.12 30.81 -16.30
N SER A 254 3.71 32.08 -16.07
CA SER A 254 2.52 32.44 -15.27
C SER A 254 1.20 31.84 -15.80
N ASP A 255 1.15 31.49 -17.07
CA ASP A 255 -0.08 31.11 -17.80
C ASP A 255 -0.28 29.59 -17.94
N VAL A 256 0.55 28.79 -17.29
CA VAL A 256 0.44 27.32 -17.33
C VAL A 256 -0.66 26.83 -16.39
N SER A 257 -1.57 25.98 -16.88
CA SER A 257 -2.60 25.36 -16.05
C SER A 257 -2.01 24.56 -14.87
N GLU A 258 -2.76 24.39 -13.80
CA GLU A 258 -2.29 23.58 -12.65
C GLU A 258 -1.94 22.15 -13.09
N LYS A 259 -2.73 21.56 -13.99
CA LYS A 259 -2.48 20.21 -14.53
C LYS A 259 -1.16 20.15 -15.30
N ASP A 260 -0.89 21.13 -16.16
CA ASP A 260 0.37 21.17 -16.91
C ASP A 260 1.56 21.42 -15.98
N ARG A 261 1.38 22.22 -14.94
CA ARG A 261 2.39 22.46 -13.90
C ARG A 261 2.69 21.18 -13.14
N MET A 262 1.67 20.41 -12.75
CA MET A 262 1.84 19.08 -12.15
C MET A 262 2.61 18.15 -13.09
N ALA A 263 2.29 18.13 -14.39
CA ALA A 263 2.98 17.30 -15.37
C ALA A 263 4.46 17.73 -15.55
N LEU A 264 4.76 19.02 -15.53
CA LEU A 264 6.13 19.53 -15.55
C LEU A 264 6.93 19.06 -14.33
N ILE A 265 6.33 19.16 -13.14
CA ILE A 265 6.95 18.71 -11.88
C ILE A 265 7.20 17.19 -11.92
N ALA A 266 6.20 16.41 -12.31
CA ALA A 266 6.29 14.96 -12.42
C ALA A 266 7.44 14.52 -13.32
N ASN A 267 7.54 15.10 -14.52
CA ASN A 267 8.60 14.81 -15.48
C ASN A 267 9.98 15.28 -14.99
N ALA A 268 10.07 16.47 -14.38
CA ALA A 268 11.33 17.00 -13.87
C ALA A 268 11.89 16.14 -12.73
N VAL A 269 11.02 15.71 -11.79
CA VAL A 269 11.40 14.82 -10.68
C VAL A 269 11.82 13.44 -11.21
N ALA A 270 11.10 12.91 -12.21
CA ALA A 270 11.47 11.64 -12.83
C ALA A 270 12.85 11.70 -13.49
N ASN A 271 13.11 12.75 -14.28
CA ASN A 271 14.39 12.95 -14.96
C ASN A 271 15.58 13.13 -14.01
N ASP A 272 15.34 13.56 -12.77
CA ASP A 272 16.38 13.68 -11.73
C ASP A 272 16.52 12.43 -10.85
N SER A 273 15.74 11.42 -11.10
CA SER A 273 15.87 10.12 -10.44
C SER A 273 17.04 9.32 -11.02
N ASN A 274 17.43 8.25 -10.31
CA ASN A 274 18.40 7.31 -10.87
C ASN A 274 17.87 6.77 -12.20
N THR A 275 18.76 6.70 -13.21
CA THR A 275 18.43 6.31 -14.60
C THR A 275 17.58 5.01 -14.66
N ARG A 276 17.90 4.05 -13.80
CA ARG A 276 17.16 2.78 -13.69
C ARG A 276 15.67 2.99 -13.32
N TRP A 277 15.32 4.06 -12.62
CA TRP A 277 13.99 4.27 -12.04
C TRP A 277 13.19 5.40 -12.70
N ILE A 278 13.74 6.05 -13.74
CA ILE A 278 13.08 7.22 -14.40
C ILE A 278 11.65 6.87 -14.82
N GLU A 279 11.45 5.76 -15.51
CA GLU A 279 10.13 5.38 -16.04
C GLU A 279 9.16 4.95 -14.93
N ASP A 280 9.66 4.31 -13.89
CA ASP A 280 8.87 3.97 -12.71
C ASP A 280 8.36 5.24 -12.02
N VAL A 281 9.28 6.16 -11.71
CA VAL A 281 8.95 7.45 -11.08
C VAL A 281 7.99 8.26 -11.95
N ARG A 282 8.21 8.27 -13.28
CA ARG A 282 7.36 9.01 -14.23
C ARG A 282 5.96 8.43 -14.29
N SER A 283 5.83 7.12 -14.47
CA SER A 283 4.53 6.45 -14.62
C SER A 283 3.64 6.64 -13.37
N ARG A 284 4.19 6.53 -12.17
CA ARG A 284 3.48 6.78 -10.91
C ARG A 284 2.92 8.20 -10.86
N LYS A 285 3.77 9.17 -11.09
CA LYS A 285 3.42 10.59 -10.96
C LYS A 285 2.44 11.02 -12.04
N LEU A 286 2.64 10.59 -13.29
CA LEU A 286 1.71 10.89 -14.36
C LEU A 286 0.36 10.18 -14.19
N ALA A 287 0.32 8.99 -13.57
CA ALA A 287 -0.95 8.35 -13.22
C ALA A 287 -1.75 9.22 -12.24
N ILE A 288 -1.11 9.85 -11.25
CA ILE A 288 -1.78 10.80 -10.35
C ILE A 288 -2.26 12.03 -11.13
N VAL A 289 -1.39 12.64 -11.94
CA VAL A 289 -1.72 13.85 -12.72
C VAL A 289 -2.89 13.63 -13.68
N ASN A 290 -2.95 12.46 -14.32
CA ASN A 290 -3.98 12.14 -15.32
C ASN A 290 -5.25 11.53 -14.70
N GLY A 291 -5.20 11.09 -13.43
CA GLY A 291 -6.27 10.37 -12.76
C GLY A 291 -6.30 8.88 -13.07
N PHE A 292 -5.50 8.42 -14.01
CA PHE A 292 -5.33 7.01 -14.39
C PHE A 292 -3.98 6.78 -15.06
N GLY A 293 -3.55 5.53 -15.08
CA GLY A 293 -2.30 5.14 -15.75
C GLY A 293 -1.93 3.68 -15.52
N THR A 294 -0.78 3.29 -16.07
CA THR A 294 -0.19 1.96 -15.82
C THR A 294 1.04 2.13 -14.94
N VAL A 295 1.04 1.51 -13.76
CA VAL A 295 2.13 1.54 -12.80
C VAL A 295 2.50 0.11 -12.45
N HIS A 296 3.80 -0.23 -12.52
CA HIS A 296 4.29 -1.58 -12.30
C HIS A 296 3.54 -2.65 -13.13
N GLY A 297 3.20 -2.32 -14.38
CA GLY A 297 2.48 -3.22 -15.29
C GLY A 297 0.98 -3.39 -14.99
N SER A 298 0.43 -2.71 -13.99
CA SER A 298 -0.98 -2.77 -13.61
C SER A 298 -1.68 -1.45 -13.92
N PHE A 299 -2.83 -1.50 -14.62
CA PHE A 299 -3.67 -0.33 -14.82
C PHE A 299 -4.34 0.06 -13.51
N ILE A 300 -4.37 1.36 -13.21
CA ILE A 300 -5.04 1.96 -12.06
C ILE A 300 -5.88 3.15 -12.53
N ASN A 301 -7.10 3.25 -12.02
CA ASN A 301 -7.95 4.42 -12.20
C ASN A 301 -8.08 5.14 -10.85
N ILE A 302 -7.20 6.10 -10.64
CA ILE A 302 -7.06 6.82 -9.37
C ILE A 302 -8.33 7.59 -9.02
N ASP A 303 -8.94 8.24 -10.02
CA ASP A 303 -10.15 9.03 -9.80
C ASP A 303 -11.31 8.14 -9.36
N LYS A 304 -11.50 7.01 -10.02
CA LYS A 304 -12.57 6.06 -9.70
C LYS A 304 -12.31 5.29 -8.41
N GLU A 305 -11.06 4.86 -8.19
CA GLU A 305 -10.70 3.99 -7.07
C GLU A 305 -10.53 4.76 -5.75
N TYR A 306 -10.10 6.02 -5.82
CA TYR A 306 -9.79 6.84 -4.63
C TYR A 306 -10.61 8.13 -4.55
N GLY A 307 -11.47 8.43 -5.53
CA GLY A 307 -12.27 9.67 -5.57
C GLY A 307 -11.39 10.92 -5.54
N LEU A 308 -10.21 10.85 -6.16
CA LEU A 308 -9.32 12.00 -6.26
C LEU A 308 -9.93 13.03 -7.19
N THR A 309 -9.93 14.29 -6.78
CA THR A 309 -10.55 15.39 -7.51
C THR A 309 -9.57 16.52 -7.77
N ASP A 310 -9.97 17.44 -8.67
CA ASP A 310 -9.26 18.70 -8.91
C ASP A 310 -9.81 19.84 -8.03
N ASN A 311 -10.66 19.53 -7.04
CA ASN A 311 -11.13 20.49 -6.05
C ASN A 311 -9.99 20.90 -5.10
N PRO A 312 -10.03 22.10 -4.53
CA PRO A 312 -9.10 22.51 -3.49
C PRO A 312 -9.12 21.55 -2.29
N PHE A 313 -7.92 21.26 -1.75
CA PHE A 313 -7.73 20.47 -0.54
C PHE A 313 -7.81 21.29 0.74
#